data_078bacbb3249ce5fd661c95c15b208d9
#
_entry.id   078bacbb3249ce5fd661c95c15b208d9
#
_cell.length_a   1.000
_cell.length_b   1.000
_cell.length_c   1.000
_cell.angle_alpha   90.00
_cell.angle_beta   90.00
_cell.angle_gamma   90.00
#
_symmetry.space_group_name_H-M   'P 1'
#
loop_
_entity.id
_entity.type
_entity.pdbx_description
1 polymer ?
#
loop_
_entity_poly.entity_id
_entity_poly.type
_entity_poly.pdbx_seq_one_letter_code
_entity_poly.pdbx_strand_id
1 'polypeptide(L)'
;IMSEKILEIKDERLSFFTPAGEVKALNGVSFSMNQGDVLGIVGESGSGKSVTAYSIMGLTAYPGRLVGGTVWFNGHQIDKMTEKEFRKIRGNEVSIIFQDPMTSLNPVYTIGNQIVEVILLHTKKTKQEAWARAKELLELVGINEPERRLKQYPHELSGGMRQRVMIAIALACEPKLLIADEPTTALDVTIQAQILELMNDLRHKLGMSIIMITHDLGVVAQMCEKIAVMYAGHIVEYGTTDEIFYNPQHEYTKGLINSIPKLNAEEKERLVPIEGQPVDLLNPPAGCPFAPRCKSCMKVCLNKMPPKTELSDTHYTYCWLRQKEEFEKGGKAE
;
A
#
# COMPACT_ATOMS: atom_id res chain seq x y z
N ILE A 1 -8.57 -2.93 -25.93
CA ILE A 1 -8.21 -1.56 -25.48
C ILE A 1 -7.13 -1.78 -24.45
N MET A 2 -5.86 -1.41 -24.73
CA MET A 2 -4.80 -1.43 -23.72
C MET A 2 -5.22 -0.45 -22.63
N SER A 3 -5.39 -0.92 -21.39
CA SER A 3 -5.65 -0.05 -20.25
C SER A 3 -4.45 0.85 -20.03
N GLU A 4 -4.69 2.14 -19.86
CA GLU A 4 -3.63 3.13 -19.67
C GLU A 4 -2.99 2.91 -18.28
N LYS A 5 -1.65 2.84 -18.24
CA LYS A 5 -0.92 2.71 -16.98
C LYS A 5 -1.08 3.98 -16.15
N ILE A 6 -1.65 3.86 -14.95
CA ILE A 6 -1.78 4.98 -14.01
C ILE A 6 -0.50 5.18 -13.19
N LEU A 7 0.17 4.08 -12.82
CA LEU A 7 1.40 4.09 -12.02
C LEU A 7 2.40 3.08 -12.58
N GLU A 8 3.66 3.47 -12.70
CA GLU A 8 4.77 2.59 -13.03
C GLU A 8 6.00 2.94 -12.19
N ILE A 9 6.47 1.98 -11.41
CA ILE A 9 7.68 2.09 -10.59
C ILE A 9 8.71 1.11 -11.16
N LYS A 10 9.94 1.59 -11.40
CA LYS A 10 11.04 0.80 -11.96
C LYS A 10 12.28 0.94 -11.10
N ASP A 11 12.76 -0.18 -10.55
CA ASP A 11 13.99 -0.33 -9.76
C ASP A 11 14.13 0.76 -8.67
N GLU A 12 13.02 1.09 -8.00
CA GLU A 12 13.01 2.15 -7.00
C GLU A 12 13.87 1.77 -5.81
N ARG A 13 14.79 2.70 -5.46
CA ARG A 13 15.73 2.57 -4.34
C ARG A 13 15.66 3.82 -3.50
N LEU A 14 15.36 3.64 -2.22
CA LEU A 14 15.23 4.74 -1.27
C LEU A 14 15.98 4.40 0.01
N SER A 15 16.84 5.34 0.45
CA SER A 15 17.64 5.17 1.66
C SER A 15 17.46 6.33 2.61
N PHE A 16 17.52 6.04 3.93
CA PHE A 16 17.60 7.03 4.99
C PHE A 16 19.04 7.11 5.48
N PHE A 17 19.62 8.31 5.42
CA PHE A 17 21.01 8.57 5.82
C PHE A 17 21.07 9.06 7.25
N THR A 18 21.14 8.14 8.19
CA THR A 18 21.16 8.40 9.63
C THR A 18 22.60 8.53 10.16
N PRO A 19 22.81 9.08 11.37
CA PRO A 19 24.15 9.08 12.01
C PRO A 19 24.73 7.66 12.20
N ALA A 20 23.87 6.64 12.30
CA ALA A 20 24.30 5.24 12.45
C ALA A 20 24.69 4.58 11.12
N GLY A 21 24.33 5.19 9.97
CA GLY A 21 24.62 4.68 8.64
C GLY A 21 23.43 4.81 7.68
N GLU A 22 23.57 4.19 6.52
CA GLU A 22 22.55 4.14 5.48
C GLU A 22 21.56 2.99 5.73
N VAL A 23 20.30 3.34 5.96
CA VAL A 23 19.19 2.38 6.08
C VAL A 23 18.51 2.26 4.71
N LYS A 24 18.66 1.13 4.05
CA LYS A 24 18.11 0.83 2.71
C LYS A 24 16.66 0.41 2.81
N ALA A 25 15.75 1.38 2.79
CA ALA A 25 14.32 1.13 3.00
C ALA A 25 13.61 0.54 1.78
N LEU A 26 14.02 0.92 0.55
CA LEU A 26 13.58 0.30 -0.69
C LEU A 26 14.78 -0.11 -1.52
N ASN A 27 14.75 -1.33 -2.08
CA ASN A 27 15.87 -1.96 -2.77
C ASN A 27 15.43 -2.59 -4.10
N GLY A 28 15.11 -1.77 -5.10
CA GLY A 28 14.76 -2.24 -6.42
C GLY A 28 13.28 -2.64 -6.55
N VAL A 29 12.40 -1.89 -5.92
CA VAL A 29 10.95 -2.10 -6.02
C VAL A 29 10.48 -1.77 -7.42
N SER A 30 9.76 -2.70 -8.05
CA SER A 30 9.24 -2.53 -9.42
C SER A 30 7.85 -3.16 -9.53
N PHE A 31 6.86 -2.35 -9.94
CA PHE A 31 5.52 -2.80 -10.29
C PHE A 31 4.80 -1.75 -11.13
N SER A 32 3.68 -2.13 -11.73
CA SER A 32 2.82 -1.19 -12.46
C SER A 32 1.35 -1.47 -12.19
N MET A 33 0.53 -0.44 -12.31
CA MET A 33 -0.92 -0.48 -12.17
C MET A 33 -1.58 0.20 -13.37
N ASN A 34 -2.70 -0.35 -13.82
CA ASN A 34 -3.56 0.32 -14.79
C ASN A 34 -4.64 1.12 -14.08
N GLN A 35 -5.29 2.02 -14.82
CA GLN A 35 -6.45 2.76 -14.31
C GLN A 35 -7.54 1.77 -13.86
N GLY A 36 -8.05 1.95 -12.64
CA GLY A 36 -9.08 1.12 -12.02
C GLY A 36 -8.57 -0.14 -11.30
N ASP A 37 -7.26 -0.47 -11.38
CA ASP A 37 -6.68 -1.62 -10.64
C ASP A 37 -6.71 -1.38 -9.11
N VAL A 38 -6.83 -2.48 -8.35
CA VAL A 38 -6.58 -2.49 -6.89
C VAL A 38 -5.40 -3.39 -6.60
N LEU A 39 -4.34 -2.79 -6.06
CA LEU A 39 -3.13 -3.48 -5.67
C LEU A 39 -3.00 -3.54 -4.15
N GLY A 40 -2.88 -4.73 -3.59
CA GLY A 40 -2.49 -4.95 -2.20
C GLY A 40 -0.96 -4.94 -2.05
N ILE A 41 -0.43 -4.18 -1.10
CA ILE A 41 0.97 -4.26 -0.69
C ILE A 41 1.00 -4.79 0.74
N VAL A 42 1.52 -6.01 0.91
CA VAL A 42 1.50 -6.73 2.19
C VAL A 42 2.90 -7.08 2.67
N GLY A 43 3.04 -7.28 3.98
CA GLY A 43 4.30 -7.68 4.61
C GLY A 43 4.36 -7.24 6.07
N GLU A 44 5.37 -7.72 6.81
CA GLU A 44 5.59 -7.33 8.19
C GLU A 44 5.92 -5.84 8.35
N SER A 45 5.85 -5.32 9.59
CA SER A 45 6.30 -3.96 9.91
C SER A 45 7.78 -3.78 9.50
N GLY A 46 8.12 -2.61 8.95
CA GLY A 46 9.47 -2.32 8.45
C GLY A 46 9.81 -2.96 7.10
N SER A 47 8.89 -3.62 6.40
CA SER A 47 9.16 -4.21 5.08
C SER A 47 9.26 -3.19 3.93
N GLY A 48 8.94 -1.91 4.16
CA GLY A 48 9.03 -0.83 3.17
C GLY A 48 7.69 -0.35 2.59
N LYS A 49 6.54 -0.93 3.00
CA LYS A 49 5.20 -0.62 2.46
C LYS A 49 4.86 0.87 2.50
N SER A 50 4.84 1.47 3.69
CA SER A 50 4.52 2.89 3.85
C SER A 50 5.58 3.81 3.22
N VAL A 51 6.85 3.36 3.17
CA VAL A 51 7.91 4.10 2.46
C VAL A 51 7.61 4.16 0.96
N THR A 52 7.14 3.07 0.36
CA THR A 52 6.68 3.05 -1.05
C THR A 52 5.51 4.03 -1.26
N ALA A 53 4.52 4.04 -0.36
CA ALA A 53 3.41 5.01 -0.42
C ALA A 53 3.90 6.45 -0.37
N TYR A 54 4.78 6.75 0.59
CA TYR A 54 5.30 8.11 0.78
C TYR A 54 6.21 8.54 -0.38
N SER A 55 6.92 7.61 -0.99
CA SER A 55 7.70 7.90 -2.19
C SER A 55 6.81 8.29 -3.38
N ILE A 56 5.74 7.53 -3.64
CA ILE A 56 4.74 7.87 -4.67
C ILE A 56 4.12 9.25 -4.40
N MET A 57 3.91 9.60 -3.13
CA MET A 57 3.35 10.90 -2.72
C MET A 57 4.39 12.03 -2.67
N GLY A 58 5.69 11.75 -2.89
CA GLY A 58 6.76 12.73 -2.68
C GLY A 58 6.83 13.25 -1.25
N LEU A 59 6.47 12.40 -0.27
CA LEU A 59 6.42 12.73 1.16
C LEU A 59 7.57 12.09 1.94
N THR A 60 8.63 11.66 1.25
CA THR A 60 9.81 11.10 1.91
C THR A 60 10.46 12.14 2.81
N ALA A 61 10.36 11.92 4.13
CA ALA A 61 10.90 12.84 5.12
C ALA A 61 12.43 12.75 5.19
N TYR A 62 13.10 13.90 5.43
CA TYR A 62 14.53 13.91 5.77
C TYR A 62 14.80 12.99 6.98
N PRO A 63 15.88 12.17 6.98
CA PRO A 63 17.00 12.13 6.03
C PRO A 63 16.85 11.14 4.87
N GLY A 64 15.61 10.75 4.52
CA GLY A 64 15.31 9.87 3.40
C GLY A 64 15.45 10.56 2.05
N ARG A 65 15.93 9.82 1.06
CA ARG A 65 15.98 10.27 -0.34
C ARG A 65 15.96 9.11 -1.31
N LEU A 66 15.41 9.35 -2.49
CA LEU A 66 15.51 8.42 -3.60
C LEU A 66 16.95 8.36 -4.08
N VAL A 67 17.52 7.16 -4.17
CA VAL A 67 18.91 6.93 -4.60
C VAL A 67 18.99 6.23 -5.96
N GLY A 68 17.88 5.76 -6.50
CA GLY A 68 17.81 5.14 -7.82
C GLY A 68 16.40 4.77 -8.23
N GLY A 69 16.24 4.42 -9.50
CA GLY A 69 14.96 4.06 -10.10
C GLY A 69 14.16 5.24 -10.62
N THR A 70 12.94 4.97 -11.05
CA THR A 70 12.01 5.99 -11.58
C THR A 70 10.58 5.69 -11.14
N VAL A 71 9.81 6.74 -10.90
CA VAL A 71 8.38 6.67 -10.57
C VAL A 71 7.59 7.51 -11.56
N TRP A 72 6.68 6.86 -12.28
CA TRP A 72 5.79 7.49 -13.25
C TRP A 72 4.35 7.40 -12.77
N PHE A 73 3.68 8.51 -12.72
CA PHE A 73 2.26 8.61 -12.37
C PHE A 73 1.53 9.39 -13.45
N ASN A 74 0.46 8.81 -14.01
CA ASN A 74 -0.41 9.42 -15.02
C ASN A 74 0.39 10.09 -16.17
N GLY A 75 1.42 9.39 -16.68
CA GLY A 75 2.30 9.87 -17.76
C GLY A 75 3.38 10.87 -17.34
N HIS A 76 3.47 11.25 -16.07
CA HIS A 76 4.46 12.17 -15.53
C HIS A 76 5.53 11.45 -14.70
N GLN A 77 6.80 11.77 -14.93
CA GLN A 77 7.90 11.26 -14.11
C GLN A 77 8.00 12.07 -12.81
N ILE A 78 7.39 11.56 -11.73
CA ILE A 78 7.20 12.31 -10.48
C ILE A 78 8.44 12.40 -9.61
N ASP A 79 9.39 11.47 -9.75
CA ASP A 79 10.68 11.50 -9.04
C ASP A 79 11.58 12.68 -9.43
N LYS A 80 11.28 13.35 -10.53
CA LYS A 80 12.00 14.55 -11.01
C LYS A 80 11.24 15.86 -10.80
N MET A 81 10.02 15.79 -10.29
CA MET A 81 9.20 16.99 -10.08
C MET A 81 9.74 17.86 -8.95
N THR A 82 9.64 19.16 -9.15
CA THR A 82 9.81 20.13 -8.06
C THR A 82 8.63 20.05 -7.09
N GLU A 83 8.82 20.48 -5.83
CA GLU A 83 7.74 20.53 -4.85
C GLU A 83 6.53 21.35 -5.34
N LYS A 84 6.77 22.42 -6.09
CA LYS A 84 5.70 23.26 -6.66
C LYS A 84 4.85 22.51 -7.70
N GLU A 85 5.47 21.65 -8.49
CA GLU A 85 4.77 20.80 -9.47
C GLU A 85 4.04 19.68 -8.76
N PHE A 86 4.67 19.04 -7.76
CA PHE A 86 4.09 17.95 -7.01
C PHE A 86 2.83 18.36 -6.23
N ARG A 87 2.81 19.59 -5.66
CA ARG A 87 1.62 20.14 -4.97
C ARG A 87 0.37 20.21 -5.83
N LYS A 88 0.50 20.28 -7.16
CA LYS A 88 -0.66 20.28 -8.07
C LYS A 88 -1.29 18.90 -8.23
N ILE A 89 -0.50 17.85 -8.03
CA ILE A 89 -0.92 16.45 -8.17
C ILE A 89 -1.38 15.91 -6.83
N ARG A 90 -0.65 16.19 -5.74
CA ARG A 90 -0.94 15.74 -4.39
C ARG A 90 -2.25 16.33 -3.88
N GLY A 91 -3.16 15.46 -3.41
CA GLY A 91 -4.51 15.86 -2.96
C GLY A 91 -5.50 16.12 -4.09
N ASN A 92 -5.05 16.15 -5.34
CA ASN A 92 -5.87 16.35 -6.53
C ASN A 92 -5.96 15.06 -7.36
N GLU A 93 -4.86 14.61 -7.97
CA GLU A 93 -4.83 13.39 -8.80
C GLU A 93 -4.42 12.15 -8.02
N VAL A 94 -3.59 12.30 -6.99
CA VAL A 94 -3.21 11.24 -6.06
C VAL A 94 -3.46 11.70 -4.63
N SER A 95 -4.12 10.85 -3.84
CA SER A 95 -4.43 11.11 -2.42
C SER A 95 -4.01 9.94 -1.56
N ILE A 96 -3.81 10.19 -0.27
CA ILE A 96 -3.44 9.19 0.72
C ILE A 96 -4.36 9.26 1.94
N ILE A 97 -4.76 8.08 2.43
CA ILE A 97 -5.36 7.89 3.75
C ILE A 97 -4.25 7.35 4.64
N PHE A 98 -3.90 8.09 5.69
CA PHE A 98 -2.87 7.70 6.64
C PHE A 98 -3.39 6.70 7.67
N GLN A 99 -2.49 5.94 8.26
CA GLN A 99 -2.76 4.88 9.24
C GLN A 99 -3.53 5.36 10.47
N ASP A 100 -3.21 6.55 11.01
CA ASP A 100 -3.82 7.06 12.25
C ASP A 100 -4.68 8.29 12.00
N PRO A 101 -6.02 8.17 12.13
CA PRO A 101 -6.93 9.29 12.00
C PRO A 101 -6.79 10.34 13.12
N MET A 102 -6.19 9.98 14.26
CA MET A 102 -6.02 10.90 15.40
C MET A 102 -4.93 11.94 15.12
N THR A 103 -3.88 11.55 14.40
CA THR A 103 -2.76 12.43 14.06
C THR A 103 -2.94 13.12 12.71
N SER A 104 -3.79 12.59 11.84
CA SER A 104 -4.00 13.10 10.48
C SER A 104 -5.00 14.25 10.41
N LEU A 105 -6.01 14.26 11.30
CA LEU A 105 -6.97 15.37 11.40
C LEU A 105 -6.44 16.44 12.36
N ASN A 106 -6.45 17.69 11.91
CA ASN A 106 -6.02 18.80 12.76
C ASN A 106 -7.09 19.09 13.86
N PRO A 107 -6.76 18.92 15.15
CA PRO A 107 -7.74 19.00 16.24
C PRO A 107 -8.29 20.40 16.47
N VAL A 108 -7.65 21.46 15.98
CA VAL A 108 -8.07 22.85 16.20
C VAL A 108 -8.91 23.44 15.06
N TYR A 109 -9.14 22.66 13.99
CA TYR A 109 -10.03 23.03 12.89
C TYR A 109 -11.25 22.11 12.85
N THR A 110 -12.40 22.69 12.46
CA THR A 110 -13.62 21.89 12.24
C THR A 110 -13.47 20.98 11.03
N ILE A 111 -14.26 19.92 10.98
CA ILE A 111 -14.29 18.98 9.86
C ILE A 111 -14.55 19.67 8.53
N GLY A 112 -15.53 20.57 8.51
CA GLY A 112 -15.87 21.34 7.32
C GLY A 112 -14.71 22.20 6.81
N ASN A 113 -14.00 22.88 7.70
CA ASN A 113 -12.85 23.69 7.30
C ASN A 113 -11.76 22.85 6.65
N GLN A 114 -11.46 21.65 7.17
CA GLN A 114 -10.41 20.76 6.63
C GLN A 114 -10.80 20.22 5.25
N ILE A 115 -12.06 19.84 5.02
CA ILE A 115 -12.52 19.40 3.70
C ILE A 115 -12.53 20.56 2.70
N VAL A 116 -13.09 21.71 3.10
CA VAL A 116 -13.20 22.90 2.25
C VAL A 116 -11.84 23.43 1.82
N GLU A 117 -10.84 23.40 2.71
CA GLU A 117 -9.48 23.83 2.41
C GLU A 117 -8.91 23.06 1.21
N VAL A 118 -9.02 21.74 1.20
CA VAL A 118 -8.53 20.90 0.09
C VAL A 118 -9.25 21.22 -1.22
N ILE A 119 -10.57 21.40 -1.17
CA ILE A 119 -11.38 21.76 -2.36
C ILE A 119 -10.94 23.10 -2.93
N LEU A 120 -10.81 24.13 -2.07
CA LEU A 120 -10.42 25.48 -2.52
C LEU A 120 -8.98 25.56 -3.02
N LEU A 121 -8.08 24.71 -2.48
CA LEU A 121 -6.68 24.67 -2.90
C LEU A 121 -6.52 24.12 -4.32
N HIS A 122 -7.33 23.13 -4.70
CA HIS A 122 -7.15 22.37 -5.93
C HIS A 122 -8.21 22.65 -7.00
N THR A 123 -9.29 23.33 -6.67
CA THR A 123 -10.38 23.63 -7.61
C THR A 123 -10.63 25.11 -7.75
N LYS A 124 -11.37 25.49 -8.78
CA LYS A 124 -11.84 26.89 -8.98
C LYS A 124 -13.19 27.17 -8.32
N LYS A 125 -13.65 26.31 -7.41
CA LYS A 125 -14.94 26.46 -6.75
C LYS A 125 -14.93 27.66 -5.81
N THR A 126 -16.06 28.33 -5.72
CA THR A 126 -16.32 29.35 -4.70
C THR A 126 -16.39 28.71 -3.32
N LYS A 127 -16.26 29.52 -2.27
CA LYS A 127 -16.39 29.03 -0.90
C LYS A 127 -17.74 28.36 -0.65
N GLN A 128 -18.83 28.91 -1.21
CA GLN A 128 -20.17 28.35 -1.08
C GLN A 128 -20.29 26.97 -1.74
N GLU A 129 -19.76 26.82 -2.96
CA GLU A 129 -19.72 25.52 -3.67
C GLU A 129 -18.83 24.50 -2.96
N ALA A 130 -17.71 24.95 -2.36
CA ALA A 130 -16.84 24.07 -1.59
C ALA A 130 -17.52 23.53 -0.32
N TRP A 131 -18.32 24.35 0.39
CA TRP A 131 -19.11 23.90 1.53
C TRP A 131 -20.24 22.95 1.12
N ALA A 132 -20.91 23.21 -0.01
CA ALA A 132 -21.91 22.29 -0.56
C ALA A 132 -21.27 20.92 -0.90
N ARG A 133 -20.10 20.95 -1.55
CA ARG A 133 -19.35 19.74 -1.88
C ARG A 133 -18.88 19.00 -0.63
N ALA A 134 -18.43 19.70 0.40
CA ALA A 134 -18.04 19.09 1.68
C ALA A 134 -19.22 18.34 2.34
N LYS A 135 -20.43 18.88 2.26
CA LYS A 135 -21.64 18.21 2.71
C LYS A 135 -21.90 16.92 1.90
N GLU A 136 -21.88 17.00 0.57
CA GLU A 136 -22.05 15.85 -0.31
C GLU A 136 -21.02 14.74 -0.02
N LEU A 137 -19.77 15.12 0.26
CA LEU A 137 -18.71 14.15 0.59
C LEU A 137 -19.00 13.44 1.91
N LEU A 138 -19.49 14.14 2.94
CA LEU A 138 -19.89 13.49 4.19
C LEU A 138 -21.08 12.55 4.01
N GLU A 139 -22.06 12.91 3.18
CA GLU A 139 -23.17 12.03 2.79
C GLU A 139 -22.66 10.80 2.03
N LEU A 140 -21.74 11.00 1.08
CA LEU A 140 -21.14 9.95 0.27
C LEU A 140 -20.40 8.90 1.11
N VAL A 141 -19.72 9.32 2.18
CA VAL A 141 -19.05 8.41 3.11
C VAL A 141 -19.96 7.89 4.23
N GLY A 142 -21.28 8.15 4.13
CA GLY A 142 -22.27 7.62 5.06
C GLY A 142 -22.24 8.26 6.45
N ILE A 143 -21.91 9.57 6.54
CA ILE A 143 -22.01 10.36 7.78
C ILE A 143 -23.38 11.03 7.84
N ASN A 144 -24.17 10.65 8.85
CA ASN A 144 -25.48 11.25 9.11
C ASN A 144 -25.35 12.68 9.67
N GLU A 145 -26.38 13.53 9.42
CA GLU A 145 -26.44 14.94 9.86
C GLU A 145 -25.20 15.76 9.40
N PRO A 146 -24.84 15.75 8.09
CA PRO A 146 -23.60 16.31 7.60
C PRO A 146 -23.42 17.79 7.93
N GLU A 147 -24.47 18.61 7.88
CA GLU A 147 -24.42 20.05 8.24
C GLU A 147 -23.99 20.27 9.70
N ARG A 148 -24.43 19.40 10.60
CA ARG A 148 -24.01 19.44 12.00
C ARG A 148 -22.56 18.98 12.14
N ARG A 149 -22.18 17.86 11.47
CA ARG A 149 -20.85 17.29 11.55
C ARG A 149 -19.76 18.19 10.95
N LEU A 150 -20.07 18.94 9.90
CA LEU A 150 -19.14 19.92 9.33
C LEU A 150 -18.68 20.98 10.34
N LYS A 151 -19.50 21.30 11.35
CA LYS A 151 -19.20 22.29 12.39
C LYS A 151 -18.45 21.71 13.59
N GLN A 152 -18.36 20.38 13.69
CA GLN A 152 -17.70 19.69 14.79
C GLN A 152 -16.19 19.60 14.58
N TYR A 153 -15.49 19.38 15.70
CA TYR A 153 -14.05 19.11 15.73
C TYR A 153 -13.80 17.61 15.73
N PRO A 154 -12.58 17.16 15.33
CA PRO A 154 -12.25 15.73 15.29
C PRO A 154 -12.49 14.99 16.61
N HIS A 155 -12.22 15.60 17.75
CA HIS A 155 -12.39 14.98 19.07
C HIS A 155 -13.85 14.72 19.45
N GLU A 156 -14.82 15.36 18.79
CA GLU A 156 -16.25 15.15 18.99
C GLU A 156 -16.81 13.96 18.19
N LEU A 157 -15.97 13.30 17.36
CA LEU A 157 -16.36 12.20 16.49
C LEU A 157 -15.81 10.86 17.01
N SER A 158 -16.53 9.76 16.76
CA SER A 158 -16.04 8.40 17.01
C SER A 158 -14.87 8.04 16.06
N GLY A 159 -14.10 7.00 16.38
CA GLY A 159 -12.99 6.53 15.54
C GLY A 159 -13.43 6.24 14.10
N GLY A 160 -14.51 5.47 13.91
CA GLY A 160 -15.05 5.17 12.59
C GLY A 160 -15.55 6.40 11.85
N MET A 161 -16.12 7.42 12.55
CA MET A 161 -16.50 8.68 11.91
C MET A 161 -15.28 9.48 11.47
N ARG A 162 -14.22 9.54 12.27
CA ARG A 162 -12.96 10.19 11.87
C ARG A 162 -12.35 9.54 10.65
N GLN A 163 -12.38 8.21 10.58
CA GLN A 163 -11.92 7.47 9.41
C GLN A 163 -12.73 7.83 8.16
N ARG A 164 -14.05 7.88 8.26
CA ARG A 164 -14.92 8.31 7.15
C ARG A 164 -14.65 9.76 6.72
N VAL A 165 -14.35 10.64 7.66
CA VAL A 165 -13.93 12.01 7.35
C VAL A 165 -12.60 12.05 6.61
N MET A 166 -11.61 11.23 7.00
CA MET A 166 -10.35 11.14 6.27
C MET A 166 -10.55 10.65 4.84
N ILE A 167 -11.42 9.66 4.65
CA ILE A 167 -11.81 9.19 3.30
C ILE A 167 -12.47 10.35 2.53
N ALA A 168 -13.38 11.10 3.13
CA ALA A 168 -14.02 12.27 2.50
C ALA A 168 -13.00 13.34 2.07
N ILE A 169 -12.00 13.63 2.90
CA ILE A 169 -10.90 14.54 2.58
C ILE A 169 -10.08 14.01 1.41
N ALA A 170 -9.69 12.73 1.45
CA ALA A 170 -8.91 12.10 0.38
C ALA A 170 -9.64 12.09 -0.97
N LEU A 171 -10.97 12.02 -0.96
CA LEU A 171 -11.83 12.02 -2.14
C LEU A 171 -12.30 13.41 -2.59
N ALA A 172 -11.91 14.48 -1.88
CA ALA A 172 -12.43 15.82 -2.10
C ALA A 172 -12.28 16.33 -3.55
N CYS A 173 -11.20 15.93 -4.22
CA CYS A 173 -10.88 16.28 -5.61
C CYS A 173 -11.02 15.11 -6.60
N GLU A 174 -11.66 14.01 -6.22
CA GLU A 174 -11.90 12.83 -7.06
C GLU A 174 -10.58 12.28 -7.66
N PRO A 175 -9.64 11.80 -6.82
CA PRO A 175 -8.33 11.39 -7.27
C PRO A 175 -8.39 10.19 -8.21
N LYS A 176 -7.42 10.09 -9.12
CA LYS A 176 -7.23 8.91 -10.00
C LYS A 176 -6.62 7.74 -9.26
N LEU A 177 -5.80 8.02 -8.24
CA LEU A 177 -5.15 7.02 -7.39
C LEU A 177 -5.36 7.38 -5.92
N LEU A 178 -5.91 6.44 -5.16
CA LEU A 178 -6.01 6.51 -3.71
C LEU A 178 -5.02 5.52 -3.09
N ILE A 179 -4.15 5.98 -2.22
CA ILE A 179 -3.28 5.15 -1.40
C ILE A 179 -3.89 5.05 -0.01
N ALA A 180 -4.18 3.84 0.45
CA ALA A 180 -4.75 3.58 1.77
C ALA A 180 -3.71 2.85 2.62
N ASP A 181 -3.02 3.58 3.50
CA ASP A 181 -1.99 3.05 4.39
C ASP A 181 -2.64 2.60 5.70
N GLU A 182 -2.88 1.30 5.83
CA GLU A 182 -3.54 0.65 6.97
C GLU A 182 -4.88 1.32 7.37
N PRO A 183 -5.82 1.51 6.44
CA PRO A 183 -6.99 2.38 6.64
C PRO A 183 -7.98 1.86 7.67
N THR A 184 -7.83 0.65 8.16
CA THR A 184 -8.74 -0.01 9.11
C THR A 184 -8.06 -0.40 10.42
N THR A 185 -6.79 -0.09 10.61
CA THR A 185 -6.05 -0.34 11.84
C THR A 185 -6.72 0.40 13.01
N ALA A 186 -6.85 -0.27 14.15
CA ALA A 186 -7.54 0.23 15.35
C ALA A 186 -9.07 0.43 15.24
N LEU A 187 -9.71 -0.11 14.21
CA LEU A 187 -11.17 -0.19 14.11
C LEU A 187 -11.66 -1.59 14.53
N ASP A 188 -12.88 -1.65 15.07
CA ASP A 188 -13.53 -2.95 15.27
C ASP A 188 -13.91 -3.61 13.92
N VAL A 189 -14.05 -4.95 13.93
CA VAL A 189 -14.26 -5.76 12.72
C VAL A 189 -15.48 -5.30 11.91
N THR A 190 -16.55 -4.85 12.59
CA THR A 190 -17.78 -4.41 11.92
C THR A 190 -17.54 -3.10 11.17
N ILE A 191 -16.89 -2.13 11.80
CA ILE A 191 -16.55 -0.84 11.17
C ILE A 191 -15.52 -1.05 10.05
N GLN A 192 -14.54 -1.93 10.25
CA GLN A 192 -13.58 -2.31 9.22
C GLN A 192 -14.30 -2.80 7.95
N ALA A 193 -15.22 -3.76 8.06
CA ALA A 193 -15.98 -4.29 6.93
C ALA A 193 -16.76 -3.16 6.21
N GLN A 194 -17.43 -2.26 6.94
CA GLN A 194 -18.15 -1.14 6.38
C GLN A 194 -17.25 -0.14 5.63
N ILE A 195 -16.03 0.10 6.13
CA ILE A 195 -15.06 0.99 5.47
C ILE A 195 -14.55 0.36 4.17
N LEU A 196 -14.28 -0.94 4.16
CA LEU A 196 -13.82 -1.64 2.96
C LEU A 196 -14.91 -1.68 1.88
N GLU A 197 -16.15 -1.98 2.26
CA GLU A 197 -17.30 -1.91 1.35
C GLU A 197 -17.48 -0.52 0.77
N LEU A 198 -17.44 0.51 1.61
CA LEU A 198 -17.48 1.91 1.18
C LEU A 198 -16.37 2.24 0.18
N MET A 199 -15.12 1.86 0.45
CA MET A 199 -14.00 2.12 -0.46
C MET A 199 -14.18 1.41 -1.80
N ASN A 200 -14.69 0.18 -1.81
CA ASN A 200 -14.95 -0.56 -3.03
C ASN A 200 -16.08 0.10 -3.86
N ASP A 201 -17.15 0.52 -3.22
CA ASP A 201 -18.25 1.25 -3.87
C ASP A 201 -17.78 2.56 -4.50
N LEU A 202 -16.96 3.31 -3.75
CA LEU A 202 -16.40 4.58 -4.21
C LEU A 202 -15.43 4.38 -5.38
N ARG A 203 -14.61 3.32 -5.35
CA ARG A 203 -13.75 2.93 -6.48
C ARG A 203 -14.56 2.76 -7.75
N HIS A 204 -15.65 1.98 -7.70
CA HIS A 204 -16.50 1.74 -8.87
C HIS A 204 -17.22 3.01 -9.35
N LYS A 205 -17.73 3.82 -8.42
CA LYS A 205 -18.44 5.06 -8.76
C LYS A 205 -17.55 6.13 -9.39
N LEU A 206 -16.30 6.24 -8.92
CA LEU A 206 -15.36 7.28 -9.34
C LEU A 206 -14.34 6.80 -10.39
N GLY A 207 -14.28 5.49 -10.68
CA GLY A 207 -13.32 4.91 -11.62
C GLY A 207 -11.85 5.06 -11.17
N MET A 208 -11.60 5.16 -9.86
CA MET A 208 -10.25 5.35 -9.31
C MET A 208 -9.51 4.03 -9.11
N SER A 209 -8.18 4.10 -9.09
CA SER A 209 -7.29 3.01 -8.69
C SER A 209 -7.01 3.08 -7.20
N ILE A 210 -6.74 1.93 -6.56
CA ILE A 210 -6.41 1.89 -5.12
C ILE A 210 -5.12 1.11 -4.88
N ILE A 211 -4.21 1.66 -4.09
CA ILE A 211 -3.15 0.90 -3.42
C ILE A 211 -3.58 0.69 -1.97
N MET A 212 -3.78 -0.57 -1.59
CA MET A 212 -4.12 -0.97 -0.22
C MET A 212 -2.87 -1.48 0.48
N ILE A 213 -2.38 -0.77 1.47
CA ILE A 213 -1.26 -1.19 2.31
C ILE A 213 -1.85 -1.73 3.62
N THR A 214 -1.54 -2.97 3.93
CA THR A 214 -1.99 -3.60 5.18
C THR A 214 -1.13 -4.82 5.53
N HIS A 215 -1.14 -5.19 6.79
CA HIS A 215 -0.63 -6.48 7.26
C HIS A 215 -1.75 -7.54 7.35
N ASP A 216 -3.01 -7.14 7.17
CA ASP A 216 -4.18 -8.03 7.21
C ASP A 216 -4.46 -8.59 5.79
N LEU A 217 -4.08 -9.85 5.59
CA LEU A 217 -4.31 -10.56 4.33
C LEU A 217 -5.80 -10.82 4.07
N GLY A 218 -6.65 -10.86 5.10
CA GLY A 218 -8.11 -10.99 4.93
C GLY A 218 -8.71 -9.76 4.24
N VAL A 219 -8.23 -8.57 4.57
CA VAL A 219 -8.59 -7.31 3.89
C VAL A 219 -8.20 -7.35 2.42
N VAL A 220 -6.97 -7.79 2.14
CA VAL A 220 -6.43 -7.86 0.77
C VAL A 220 -7.20 -8.85 -0.08
N ALA A 221 -7.56 -10.01 0.48
CA ALA A 221 -8.36 -11.03 -0.22
C ALA A 221 -9.73 -10.53 -0.65
N GLN A 222 -10.32 -9.58 0.10
CA GLN A 222 -11.65 -9.04 -0.20
C GLN A 222 -11.63 -7.93 -1.25
N MET A 223 -10.55 -7.14 -1.34
CA MET A 223 -10.52 -5.91 -2.13
C MET A 223 -9.56 -5.94 -3.31
N CYS A 224 -8.46 -6.68 -3.21
CA CYS A 224 -7.36 -6.55 -4.16
C CYS A 224 -7.43 -7.59 -5.27
N GLU A 225 -7.13 -7.18 -6.49
CA GLU A 225 -7.00 -8.07 -7.66
C GLU A 225 -5.59 -8.65 -7.76
N LYS A 226 -4.60 -7.87 -7.33
CA LYS A 226 -3.18 -8.22 -7.35
C LYS A 226 -2.53 -7.90 -6.00
N ILE A 227 -1.49 -8.64 -5.68
CA ILE A 227 -0.77 -8.51 -4.42
C ILE A 227 0.74 -8.43 -4.69
N ALA A 228 1.39 -7.44 -4.08
CA ALA A 228 2.83 -7.35 -3.95
C ALA A 228 3.22 -7.69 -2.51
N VAL A 229 3.94 -8.79 -2.32
CA VAL A 229 4.45 -9.20 -1.01
C VAL A 229 5.82 -8.57 -0.80
N MET A 230 5.95 -7.72 0.21
CA MET A 230 7.19 -7.00 0.52
C MET A 230 7.90 -7.54 1.75
N TYR A 231 9.21 -7.72 1.64
CA TYR A 231 10.10 -8.04 2.75
C TYR A 231 11.41 -7.28 2.63
N ALA A 232 11.81 -6.57 3.70
CA ALA A 232 13.09 -5.85 3.77
C ALA A 232 13.38 -4.93 2.57
N GLY A 233 12.38 -4.15 2.15
CA GLY A 233 12.51 -3.21 1.03
C GLY A 233 12.47 -3.84 -0.36
N HIS A 234 12.18 -5.13 -0.48
CA HIS A 234 12.05 -5.84 -1.76
C HIS A 234 10.62 -6.36 -1.95
N ILE A 235 10.13 -6.39 -3.19
CA ILE A 235 9.01 -7.27 -3.55
C ILE A 235 9.62 -8.67 -3.71
N VAL A 236 9.17 -9.60 -2.88
CA VAL A 236 9.67 -11.00 -2.91
C VAL A 236 8.76 -11.90 -3.73
N GLU A 237 7.49 -11.55 -3.85
CA GLU A 237 6.51 -12.23 -4.69
C GLU A 237 5.43 -11.24 -5.13
N TYR A 238 4.92 -11.42 -6.34
CA TYR A 238 3.84 -10.62 -6.93
C TYR A 238 2.95 -11.53 -7.77
N GLY A 239 1.64 -11.38 -7.65
CA GLY A 239 0.69 -12.17 -8.43
C GLY A 239 -0.74 -11.67 -8.26
N THR A 240 -1.69 -12.36 -8.89
CA THR A 240 -3.10 -12.19 -8.58
C THR A 240 -3.39 -12.65 -7.16
N THR A 241 -4.50 -12.21 -6.59
CA THR A 241 -4.93 -12.63 -5.25
C THR A 241 -5.02 -14.15 -5.16
N ASP A 242 -5.59 -14.82 -6.15
CA ASP A 242 -5.69 -16.28 -6.18
C ASP A 242 -4.31 -16.96 -6.25
N GLU A 243 -3.38 -16.46 -7.08
CA GLU A 243 -2.02 -17.01 -7.17
C GLU A 243 -1.28 -16.92 -5.84
N ILE A 244 -1.38 -15.77 -5.16
CA ILE A 244 -0.71 -15.56 -3.87
C ILE A 244 -1.34 -16.42 -2.76
N PHE A 245 -2.67 -16.53 -2.71
CA PHE A 245 -3.33 -17.29 -1.63
C PHE A 245 -3.30 -18.81 -1.83
N TYR A 246 -3.49 -19.28 -3.06
CA TYR A 246 -3.63 -20.71 -3.34
C TYR A 246 -2.37 -21.37 -3.91
N ASN A 247 -1.44 -20.56 -4.46
CA ASN A 247 -0.19 -21.06 -5.04
C ASN A 247 1.03 -20.19 -4.66
N PRO A 248 1.25 -19.85 -3.37
CA PRO A 248 2.37 -19.05 -2.94
C PRO A 248 3.70 -19.75 -3.22
N GLN A 249 4.67 -19.01 -3.73
CA GLN A 249 5.93 -19.56 -4.17
C GLN A 249 7.11 -19.19 -3.26
N HIS A 250 7.12 -17.99 -2.71
CA HIS A 250 8.15 -17.57 -1.76
C HIS A 250 7.86 -18.12 -0.36
N GLU A 251 8.89 -18.63 0.32
CA GLU A 251 8.70 -19.20 1.68
C GLU A 251 8.17 -18.19 2.71
N TYR A 252 8.49 -16.91 2.54
CA TYR A 252 7.90 -15.84 3.35
C TYR A 252 6.39 -15.69 3.12
N THR A 253 5.95 -15.69 1.86
CA THR A 253 4.53 -15.64 1.50
C THR A 253 3.75 -16.81 2.09
N LYS A 254 4.31 -18.02 1.99
CA LYS A 254 3.74 -19.22 2.63
C LYS A 254 3.62 -19.05 4.15
N GLY A 255 4.65 -18.48 4.78
CA GLY A 255 4.66 -18.18 6.21
C GLY A 255 3.56 -17.19 6.60
N LEU A 256 3.38 -16.11 5.82
CA LEU A 256 2.31 -15.13 6.05
C LEU A 256 0.92 -15.75 5.95
N ILE A 257 0.66 -16.55 4.90
CA ILE A 257 -0.63 -17.21 4.70
C ILE A 257 -0.93 -18.23 5.80
N ASN A 258 0.07 -19.00 6.22
CA ASN A 258 -0.06 -19.98 7.31
C ASN A 258 -0.28 -19.33 8.69
N SER A 259 -0.03 -18.03 8.82
CA SER A 259 -0.31 -17.27 10.04
C SER A 259 -1.77 -16.77 10.12
N ILE A 260 -2.57 -16.92 9.05
CA ILE A 260 -3.98 -16.52 9.03
C ILE A 260 -4.82 -17.57 9.76
N PRO A 261 -5.72 -17.17 10.68
CA PRO A 261 -6.69 -18.10 11.29
C PRO A 261 -7.62 -18.70 10.22
N LYS A 262 -7.68 -20.01 10.11
CA LYS A 262 -8.63 -20.70 9.24
C LYS A 262 -9.97 -20.82 9.95
N LEU A 263 -11.01 -20.18 9.43
CA LEU A 263 -12.36 -20.17 10.02
C LEU A 263 -13.03 -21.57 10.06
N ASN A 264 -12.59 -22.51 9.21
CA ASN A 264 -13.20 -23.83 9.02
C ASN A 264 -12.35 -25.00 9.54
N ALA A 265 -11.33 -24.75 10.37
CA ALA A 265 -10.58 -25.84 10.98
C ALA A 265 -11.45 -26.51 12.08
N GLU A 266 -11.88 -27.74 11.85
CA GLU A 266 -12.58 -28.58 12.85
C GLU A 266 -11.72 -28.85 14.10
N GLU A 267 -10.40 -28.75 13.97
CA GLU A 267 -9.43 -28.71 15.06
C GLU A 267 -8.82 -27.32 15.17
N LYS A 268 -8.62 -26.82 16.40
CA LYS A 268 -7.88 -25.58 16.67
C LYS A 268 -6.42 -25.75 16.25
N GLU A 269 -6.14 -25.63 14.93
CA GLU A 269 -4.76 -25.57 14.44
C GLU A 269 -4.04 -24.41 15.13
N ARG A 270 -2.93 -24.69 15.77
CA ARG A 270 -2.11 -23.68 16.42
C ARG A 270 -1.50 -22.80 15.32
N LEU A 271 -1.78 -21.49 15.35
CA LEU A 271 -1.15 -20.54 14.43
C LEU A 271 0.37 -20.65 14.56
N VAL A 272 1.04 -20.84 13.44
CA VAL A 272 2.51 -20.93 13.40
C VAL A 272 3.05 -19.58 12.92
N PRO A 273 3.55 -18.74 13.84
CA PRO A 273 4.15 -17.47 13.45
C PRO A 273 5.45 -17.73 12.65
N ILE A 274 5.82 -16.77 11.82
CA ILE A 274 7.13 -16.79 11.15
C ILE A 274 8.20 -16.59 12.22
N GLU A 275 9.03 -17.60 12.45
CA GLU A 275 10.07 -17.59 13.47
C GLU A 275 11.19 -16.57 13.17
N GLY A 276 11.83 -16.06 14.20
CA GLY A 276 12.95 -15.11 14.12
C GLY A 276 12.51 -13.66 13.99
N GLN A 277 13.50 -12.77 13.97
CA GLN A 277 13.30 -11.33 13.86
C GLN A 277 13.46 -10.87 12.40
N PRO A 278 12.71 -9.82 11.95
CA PRO A 278 12.98 -9.16 10.68
C PRO A 278 14.43 -8.69 10.59
N VAL A 279 14.96 -8.67 9.37
CA VAL A 279 16.35 -8.30 9.11
C VAL A 279 16.57 -6.81 9.39
N ASP A 280 17.76 -6.48 9.92
CA ASP A 280 18.19 -5.10 10.10
C ASP A 280 18.54 -4.47 8.75
N LEU A 281 17.82 -3.40 8.39
CA LEU A 281 18.02 -2.67 7.13
C LEU A 281 19.27 -1.77 7.13
N LEU A 282 19.92 -1.60 8.28
CA LEU A 282 21.21 -0.91 8.37
C LEU A 282 22.33 -1.82 7.84
N ASN A 283 22.25 -3.13 8.11
CA ASN A 283 23.20 -4.14 7.69
C ASN A 283 22.49 -5.32 7.01
N PRO A 284 21.83 -5.09 5.85
CA PRO A 284 21.08 -6.14 5.18
C PRO A 284 22.04 -7.24 4.67
N PRO A 285 21.61 -8.52 4.64
CA PRO A 285 22.41 -9.59 4.11
C PRO A 285 22.71 -9.39 2.61
N ALA A 286 23.85 -9.89 2.15
CA ALA A 286 24.25 -9.79 0.74
C ALA A 286 23.35 -10.59 -0.21
N GLY A 287 22.68 -11.63 0.32
CA GLY A 287 21.78 -12.51 -0.43
C GLY A 287 20.31 -12.24 -0.17
N CYS A 288 19.50 -13.31 -0.23
CA CYS A 288 18.06 -13.20 0.04
C CYS A 288 17.84 -12.68 1.46
N PRO A 289 17.09 -11.56 1.64
CA PRO A 289 16.89 -10.99 2.97
C PRO A 289 16.09 -11.89 3.91
N PHE A 290 15.30 -12.82 3.38
CA PHE A 290 14.57 -13.81 4.17
C PHE A 290 15.41 -15.03 4.55
N ALA A 291 16.60 -15.22 4.00
CA ALA A 291 17.44 -16.40 4.21
C ALA A 291 17.64 -16.78 5.70
N PRO A 292 17.86 -15.83 6.66
CA PRO A 292 18.03 -16.17 8.07
C PRO A 292 16.81 -16.80 8.74
N ARG A 293 15.62 -16.61 8.19
CA ARG A 293 14.32 -17.12 8.70
C ARG A 293 13.74 -18.23 7.82
N CYS A 294 14.36 -18.51 6.68
CA CYS A 294 13.86 -19.45 5.68
C CYS A 294 14.23 -20.90 6.05
N LYS A 295 13.21 -21.75 6.29
CA LYS A 295 13.42 -23.18 6.58
C LYS A 295 14.02 -23.95 5.40
N SER A 296 13.83 -23.44 4.16
CA SER A 296 14.37 -24.01 2.91
C SER A 296 15.63 -23.29 2.44
N CYS A 297 16.38 -22.62 3.33
CA CYS A 297 17.55 -21.83 2.99
C CYS A 297 18.66 -22.68 2.38
N MET A 298 19.19 -22.25 1.23
CA MET A 298 20.34 -22.85 0.54
C MET A 298 21.58 -21.96 0.69
N LYS A 299 22.79 -22.50 0.51
CA LYS A 299 24.05 -21.72 0.59
C LYS A 299 24.05 -20.49 -0.34
N VAL A 300 23.45 -20.58 -1.53
CA VAL A 300 23.35 -19.47 -2.48
C VAL A 300 22.48 -18.33 -1.92
N CYS A 301 21.45 -18.65 -1.14
CA CYS A 301 20.56 -17.65 -0.53
C CYS A 301 21.29 -16.69 0.42
N LEU A 302 22.38 -17.13 1.05
CA LEU A 302 23.16 -16.32 1.99
C LEU A 302 24.04 -15.27 1.28
N ASN A 303 24.45 -15.56 0.02
CA ASN A 303 25.50 -14.81 -0.66
C ASN A 303 25.01 -14.03 -1.88
N LYS A 304 23.89 -14.43 -2.48
CA LYS A 304 23.38 -13.83 -3.72
C LYS A 304 21.89 -13.60 -3.64
N MET A 305 21.47 -12.41 -4.09
CA MET A 305 20.05 -12.09 -4.28
C MET A 305 19.47 -12.98 -5.40
N PRO A 306 18.30 -13.64 -5.21
CA PRO A 306 17.68 -14.42 -6.27
C PRO A 306 17.23 -13.52 -7.43
N PRO A 307 17.38 -13.98 -8.67
CA PRO A 307 16.79 -13.29 -9.82
C PRO A 307 15.27 -13.43 -9.82
N LYS A 308 14.62 -12.60 -10.62
CA LYS A 308 13.17 -12.71 -10.90
C LYS A 308 12.90 -14.03 -11.63
N THR A 309 11.97 -14.82 -11.11
CA THR A 309 11.43 -16.01 -11.75
C THR A 309 9.99 -15.73 -12.14
N GLU A 310 9.68 -15.73 -13.43
CA GLU A 310 8.33 -15.58 -13.95
C GLU A 310 7.67 -16.95 -13.98
N LEU A 311 6.50 -17.07 -13.35
CA LEU A 311 5.74 -18.32 -13.19
C LEU A 311 4.50 -18.31 -14.10
N SER A 312 3.95 -17.14 -14.36
CA SER A 312 2.87 -16.86 -15.32
C SER A 312 3.00 -15.42 -15.80
N ASP A 313 2.11 -14.99 -16.68
CA ASP A 313 2.03 -13.59 -17.16
C ASP A 313 1.76 -12.59 -16.02
N THR A 314 1.18 -13.06 -14.91
CA THR A 314 0.79 -12.25 -13.76
C THR A 314 1.57 -12.56 -12.50
N HIS A 315 2.25 -13.72 -12.40
CA HIS A 315 2.89 -14.23 -11.20
C HIS A 315 4.41 -14.32 -11.34
N TYR A 316 5.15 -13.69 -10.43
CA TYR A 316 6.59 -13.84 -10.33
C TYR A 316 7.07 -13.86 -8.88
N THR A 317 8.23 -14.43 -8.66
CA THR A 317 8.89 -14.51 -7.34
C THR A 317 10.39 -14.29 -7.43
N TYR A 318 10.99 -13.87 -6.32
CA TYR A 318 12.45 -13.79 -6.14
C TYR A 318 12.90 -14.87 -5.15
N CYS A 319 13.01 -16.12 -5.63
CA CYS A 319 13.36 -17.27 -4.79
C CYS A 319 14.27 -18.26 -5.53
N TRP A 320 15.45 -18.54 -4.95
CA TRP A 320 16.38 -19.52 -5.50
C TRP A 320 15.83 -20.96 -5.58
N LEU A 321 14.90 -21.30 -4.69
CA LEU A 321 14.24 -22.62 -4.71
C LEU A 321 13.46 -22.82 -6.01
N ARG A 322 12.75 -21.75 -6.48
CA ARG A 322 11.99 -21.81 -7.72
C ARG A 322 12.90 -21.85 -8.95
N GLN A 323 14.01 -21.11 -8.93
CA GLN A 323 15.01 -21.18 -9.99
C GLN A 323 15.59 -22.59 -10.15
N LYS A 324 15.86 -23.27 -9.03
CA LYS A 324 16.35 -24.66 -9.04
C LYS A 324 15.32 -25.62 -9.66
N GLU A 325 14.06 -25.51 -9.28
CA GLU A 325 12.97 -26.35 -9.79
C GLU A 325 12.74 -26.16 -11.29
N GLU A 326 12.82 -24.92 -11.79
CA GLU A 326 12.73 -24.65 -13.24
C GLU A 326 13.91 -25.23 -14.01
N PHE A 327 15.12 -25.09 -13.49
CA PHE A 327 16.31 -25.69 -14.11
C PHE A 327 16.21 -27.21 -14.17
N GLU A 328 15.71 -27.86 -13.10
CA GLU A 328 15.50 -29.31 -13.06
C GLU A 328 14.39 -29.79 -14.01
N LYS A 329 13.37 -28.98 -14.25
CA LYS A 329 12.30 -29.25 -15.23
C LYS A 329 12.81 -29.10 -16.67
N GLY A 330 13.56 -28.03 -16.97
CA GLY A 330 14.14 -27.77 -18.29
C GLY A 330 15.23 -28.78 -18.70
N GLY A 331 16.00 -29.31 -17.72
CA GLY A 331 17.02 -30.31 -17.96
C GLY A 331 16.49 -31.74 -18.15
N LYS A 332 15.19 -31.97 -18.01
CA LYS A 332 14.52 -33.27 -18.29
C LYS A 332 13.81 -33.31 -19.65
N ALA A 333 13.90 -32.24 -20.42
CA ALA A 333 13.25 -32.09 -21.73
C ALA A 333 14.23 -32.31 -22.91
N GLU A 334 15.46 -32.86 -22.69
CA GLU A 334 16.38 -33.32 -23.71
C GLU A 334 16.54 -34.85 -23.67
#